data_f518c935503b1f49246f26e1b622d134
#
_entry.id   f518c935503b1f49246f26e1b622d134
#
_cell.length_a   1.000
_cell.length_b   1.000
_cell.length_c   1.000
_cell.angle_alpha   90.00
_cell.angle_beta   90.00
_cell.angle_gamma   90.00
#
_symmetry.space_group_name_H-M   'P 1'
#
loop_
_entity.id
_entity.type
_entity.pdbx_description
1 polymer ?
#
loop_
_entity_poly.entity_id
_entity_poly.type
_entity_poly.pdbx_seq_one_letter_code
_entity_poly.pdbx_strand_id
1 'polypeptide(L)'
;TGGNVTYSLQAHINSLMKYVNTEYFGSLHTGNKGDVSFVANTHNKNLSEKYTFGHGAFSTKYLHKLDASMLEEYPNDEIANFYHRGFSGVNNGSLMEMPYVENVSPFMDWDLMHQTLKVPLHIRQNYNIYKKWILQKYPQAAKYEWEKMGAKITTPTFKFMGRERTVKQWIEILWSRIGSPLRGLDSKNNMNPIGYYLSRDMQLQSYFNDILQYCASIENVELRNAVEDLAKNGTSLEKTQAITVVAAVKKFKLK
;
A
#
# COMPACT_ATOMS: atom_id res chain seq x y z
N THR A 1 -13.11 4.03 -7.96
CA THR A 1 -11.81 4.69 -7.67
C THR A 1 -11.10 5.18 -8.92
N GLY A 2 -11.54 4.75 -10.13
CA GLY A 2 -10.87 5.10 -11.40
C GLY A 2 -9.42 4.61 -11.51
N GLY A 3 -9.02 3.64 -10.69
CA GLY A 3 -7.64 3.17 -10.60
C GLY A 3 -6.75 3.99 -9.68
N ASN A 4 -7.23 5.12 -9.17
CA ASN A 4 -6.47 5.97 -8.27
C ASN A 4 -6.55 5.43 -6.83
N VAL A 5 -5.94 4.28 -6.61
CA VAL A 5 -5.85 3.63 -5.29
C VAL A 5 -4.49 2.96 -5.16
N THR A 6 -3.84 3.14 -4.02
CA THR A 6 -2.50 2.59 -3.79
C THR A 6 -2.50 1.07 -3.65
N TYR A 7 -3.60 0.48 -3.19
CA TYR A 7 -3.69 -0.96 -2.94
C TYR A 7 -4.83 -1.60 -3.72
N SER A 8 -4.49 -2.55 -4.58
CA SER A 8 -5.46 -3.49 -5.18
C SER A 8 -6.18 -4.36 -4.11
N LEU A 9 -5.60 -4.40 -2.90
CA LEU A 9 -6.07 -5.20 -1.77
C LEU A 9 -7.48 -4.87 -1.28
N GLN A 10 -7.96 -3.65 -1.51
CA GLN A 10 -9.30 -3.25 -1.08
C GLN A 10 -10.41 -3.71 -2.06
N ALA A 11 -10.05 -4.24 -3.22
CA ALA A 11 -11.05 -4.76 -4.17
C ALA A 11 -11.87 -5.92 -3.59
N HIS A 12 -11.27 -6.76 -2.74
CA HIS A 12 -11.97 -7.87 -2.08
C HIS A 12 -13.03 -7.39 -1.08
N ILE A 13 -12.84 -6.23 -0.46
CA ILE A 13 -13.79 -5.64 0.49
C ILE A 13 -15.11 -5.33 -0.22
N ASN A 14 -15.08 -4.78 -1.43
CA ASN A 14 -16.29 -4.53 -2.20
C ASN A 14 -17.12 -5.81 -2.44
N SER A 15 -16.45 -6.93 -2.69
CA SER A 15 -17.14 -8.21 -2.84
C SER A 15 -17.68 -8.74 -1.51
N LEU A 16 -16.96 -8.51 -0.42
CA LEU A 16 -17.35 -8.92 0.93
C LEU A 16 -18.56 -8.14 1.43
N MET A 17 -18.63 -6.83 1.16
CA MET A 17 -19.71 -5.96 1.63
C MET A 17 -21.10 -6.41 1.15
N LYS A 18 -21.18 -7.16 0.05
CA LYS A 18 -22.44 -7.74 -0.43
C LYS A 18 -23.04 -8.79 0.51
N TYR A 19 -22.22 -9.35 1.39
CA TYR A 19 -22.61 -10.39 2.36
C TYR A 19 -22.77 -9.84 3.79
N VAL A 20 -22.46 -8.55 3.99
CA VAL A 20 -22.58 -7.90 5.29
C VAL A 20 -23.93 -7.19 5.37
N ASN A 21 -24.69 -7.47 6.42
CA ASN A 21 -25.93 -6.71 6.67
C ASN A 21 -25.58 -5.32 7.21
N THR A 22 -25.41 -4.36 6.29
CA THR A 22 -24.99 -2.99 6.63
C THR A 22 -26.12 -2.15 7.26
N GLU A 23 -27.36 -2.57 7.14
CA GLU A 23 -28.49 -1.92 7.82
C GLU A 23 -28.43 -2.09 9.35
N TYR A 24 -27.74 -3.16 9.79
CA TYR A 24 -27.56 -3.43 11.21
C TYR A 24 -26.39 -2.62 11.84
N PHE A 25 -25.44 -2.14 11.03
CA PHE A 25 -24.24 -1.44 11.48
C PHE A 25 -24.29 0.02 11.03
N GLY A 26 -24.11 0.96 11.96
CA GLY A 26 -24.15 2.39 11.65
C GLY A 26 -22.89 2.86 10.90
N SER A 27 -21.72 2.34 11.26
CA SER A 27 -20.44 2.74 10.66
C SER A 27 -19.41 1.63 10.69
N LEU A 28 -18.48 1.68 9.75
CA LEU A 28 -17.30 0.82 9.68
C LEU A 28 -16.09 1.58 10.25
N HIS A 29 -15.60 1.12 11.38
CA HIS A 29 -14.40 1.69 11.99
C HIS A 29 -13.14 1.03 11.41
N THR A 30 -12.28 1.83 10.80
CA THR A 30 -11.04 1.37 10.17
C THR A 30 -9.81 1.86 10.90
N GLY A 31 -8.69 1.17 10.68
CA GLY A 31 -7.36 1.60 11.13
C GLY A 31 -6.65 2.55 10.19
N ASN A 32 -7.34 3.11 9.20
CA ASN A 32 -6.75 3.98 8.19
C ASN A 32 -5.96 5.13 8.83
N LYS A 33 -4.71 5.34 8.37
CA LYS A 33 -3.75 6.34 8.85
C LYS A 33 -3.13 6.07 10.22
N GLY A 34 -3.50 5.02 10.95
CA GLY A 34 -2.89 4.73 12.26
C GLY A 34 -1.38 4.53 12.18
N ASP A 35 -0.93 3.72 11.22
CA ASP A 35 0.48 3.49 10.97
C ASP A 35 1.20 4.75 10.43
N VAL A 36 0.55 5.52 9.58
CA VAL A 36 1.10 6.76 9.03
C VAL A 36 1.29 7.82 10.10
N SER A 37 0.30 8.01 10.96
CA SER A 37 0.33 9.02 12.01
C SER A 37 1.32 8.67 13.12
N PHE A 38 1.23 7.44 13.65
CA PHE A 38 2.01 7.05 14.84
C PHE A 38 3.40 6.49 14.52
N VAL A 39 3.66 6.06 13.30
CA VAL A 39 4.92 5.42 12.93
C VAL A 39 5.80 6.30 12.05
N ALA A 40 5.26 7.43 11.61
CA ALA A 40 5.88 8.32 10.64
C ALA A 40 6.14 7.65 9.30
N ASN A 41 5.25 7.86 8.36
CA ASN A 41 5.39 7.35 6.99
C ASN A 41 6.31 8.26 6.17
N THR A 42 7.56 8.32 6.57
CA THR A 42 8.60 9.01 5.83
C THR A 42 9.65 8.01 5.38
N HIS A 43 10.13 8.16 4.16
CA HIS A 43 11.24 7.38 3.63
C HIS A 43 12.58 8.01 3.98
N ASN A 44 12.56 9.29 4.27
CA ASN A 44 13.73 10.05 4.63
C ASN A 44 13.91 10.06 6.17
N LYS A 45 15.15 9.92 6.60
CA LYS A 45 15.48 10.01 8.03
C LYS A 45 15.44 11.44 8.54
N ASN A 46 15.52 12.39 7.63
CA ASN A 46 15.54 13.81 7.89
C ASN A 46 14.38 14.48 7.15
N LEU A 47 13.53 15.20 7.88
CA LEU A 47 12.39 15.92 7.29
C LEU A 47 12.80 17.08 6.36
N SER A 48 14.07 17.52 6.40
CA SER A 48 14.58 18.53 5.48
C SER A 48 14.86 17.98 4.08
N GLU A 49 14.92 16.67 3.91
CA GLU A 49 15.07 16.08 2.59
C GLU A 49 13.76 16.22 1.80
N LYS A 50 13.89 16.64 0.54
CA LYS A 50 12.73 16.78 -0.35
C LYS A 50 12.11 15.40 -0.63
N TYR A 51 10.80 15.39 -0.71
CA TYR A 51 10.07 14.21 -1.18
C TYR A 51 10.47 13.89 -2.62
N THR A 52 10.59 12.59 -2.90
CA THR A 52 10.79 12.09 -4.26
C THR A 52 9.71 11.10 -4.63
N PHE A 53 9.23 11.16 -5.87
CA PHE A 53 8.28 10.17 -6.35
C PHE A 53 8.85 8.76 -6.35
N GLY A 54 7.97 7.78 -6.25
CA GLY A 54 8.32 6.36 -6.42
C GLY A 54 8.47 5.57 -5.14
N HIS A 55 8.47 6.20 -3.99
CA HIS A 55 8.44 5.48 -2.73
C HIS A 55 7.12 4.68 -2.59
N GLY A 56 7.24 3.35 -2.61
CA GLY A 56 6.10 2.43 -2.56
C GLY A 56 5.35 2.28 -3.89
N ALA A 57 5.86 2.81 -4.99
CA ALA A 57 5.34 2.55 -6.31
C ALA A 57 5.57 1.07 -6.71
N PHE A 58 4.60 0.47 -7.38
CA PHE A 58 4.73 -0.88 -7.92
C PHE A 58 5.65 -0.93 -9.14
N SER A 59 5.74 0.16 -9.89
CA SER A 59 6.66 0.34 -10.98
C SER A 59 7.35 1.70 -10.90
N THR A 60 8.62 1.74 -11.24
CA THR A 60 9.40 2.98 -11.35
C THR A 60 9.63 3.37 -12.82
N LYS A 61 9.13 2.57 -13.77
CA LYS A 61 9.46 2.68 -15.19
C LYS A 61 9.10 4.04 -15.78
N TYR A 62 7.98 4.61 -15.35
CA TYR A 62 7.45 5.89 -15.88
C TYR A 62 7.52 7.05 -14.87
N LEU A 63 8.27 6.89 -13.77
CA LEU A 63 8.39 7.96 -12.77
C LEU A 63 8.99 9.26 -13.32
N HIS A 64 9.87 9.15 -14.31
CA HIS A 64 10.49 10.29 -14.97
C HIS A 64 9.50 11.18 -15.74
N LYS A 65 8.27 10.70 -15.97
CA LYS A 65 7.20 11.45 -16.63
C LYS A 65 6.33 12.24 -15.65
N LEU A 66 6.50 12.02 -14.34
CA LEU A 66 5.76 12.78 -13.34
C LEU A 66 6.37 14.18 -13.21
N ASP A 67 5.50 15.17 -13.16
CA ASP A 67 5.91 16.55 -12.96
C ASP A 67 6.40 16.76 -11.53
N ALA A 68 7.68 17.05 -11.38
CA ALA A 68 8.30 17.30 -10.08
C ALA A 68 7.78 18.59 -9.40
N SER A 69 7.19 19.52 -10.16
CA SER A 69 6.61 20.75 -9.59
C SER A 69 5.46 20.45 -8.63
N MET A 70 4.74 19.34 -8.83
CA MET A 70 3.68 18.89 -7.93
C MET A 70 4.19 18.57 -6.50
N LEU A 71 5.50 18.46 -6.30
CA LEU A 71 6.12 18.15 -5.01
C LEU A 71 6.55 19.39 -4.22
N GLU A 72 6.59 20.55 -4.86
CA GLU A 72 7.10 21.78 -4.24
C GLU A 72 6.12 22.41 -3.25
N GLU A 73 4.86 21.99 -3.29
CA GLU A 73 3.78 22.49 -2.42
C GLU A 73 3.87 22.01 -0.97
N TYR A 74 4.68 21.02 -0.68
CA TYR A 74 4.69 20.38 0.64
C TYR A 74 5.95 20.73 1.44
N PRO A 75 5.78 21.06 2.73
CA PRO A 75 6.90 21.51 3.57
C PRO A 75 7.96 20.44 3.82
N ASN A 76 7.59 19.15 3.71
CA ASN A 76 8.49 18.03 3.92
C ASN A 76 7.93 16.71 3.38
N ASP A 77 8.80 15.67 3.38
CA ASP A 77 8.49 14.32 2.91
C ASP A 77 7.30 13.67 3.65
N GLU A 78 7.16 13.89 4.93
CA GLU A 78 6.07 13.30 5.71
C GLU A 78 4.70 13.84 5.27
N ILE A 79 4.60 15.16 5.12
CA ILE A 79 3.37 15.81 4.68
C ILE A 79 3.05 15.45 3.23
N ALA A 80 4.06 15.45 2.35
CA ALA A 80 3.88 14.99 0.97
C ALA A 80 3.33 13.55 0.91
N ASN A 81 3.90 12.62 1.69
CA ASN A 81 3.39 11.26 1.78
C ASN A 81 1.97 11.18 2.34
N PHE A 82 1.62 12.04 3.29
CA PHE A 82 0.26 12.11 3.81
C PHE A 82 -0.75 12.41 2.69
N TYR A 83 -0.47 13.41 1.86
CA TYR A 83 -1.35 13.78 0.77
C TYR A 83 -1.32 12.77 -0.38
N HIS A 84 -0.15 12.52 -0.96
CA HIS A 84 -0.06 11.68 -2.16
C HIS A 84 -0.37 10.21 -1.90
N ARG A 85 0.25 9.62 -0.90
CA ARG A 85 0.05 8.20 -0.61
C ARG A 85 -1.14 7.97 0.32
N GLY A 86 -1.30 8.84 1.28
CA GLY A 86 -2.36 8.73 2.27
C GLY A 86 -3.72 9.09 1.70
N PHE A 87 -3.99 10.37 1.47
CA PHE A 87 -5.31 10.82 1.05
C PHE A 87 -5.62 10.46 -0.39
N SER A 88 -4.75 10.80 -1.33
CA SER A 88 -5.00 10.55 -2.76
C SER A 88 -4.81 9.08 -3.18
N GLY A 89 -4.18 8.27 -2.36
CA GLY A 89 -3.96 6.85 -2.65
C GLY A 89 -4.79 5.91 -1.78
N VAL A 90 -4.38 5.72 -0.52
CA VAL A 90 -4.99 4.71 0.37
C VAL A 90 -6.44 5.01 0.69
N ASN A 91 -6.80 6.27 0.97
CA ASN A 91 -8.19 6.64 1.28
C ASN A 91 -9.16 6.40 0.13
N ASN A 92 -8.70 6.48 -1.11
CA ASN A 92 -9.56 6.19 -2.26
C ASN A 92 -10.04 4.73 -2.27
N GLY A 93 -9.37 3.83 -1.55
CA GLY A 93 -9.87 2.48 -1.33
C GLY A 93 -11.17 2.44 -0.55
N SER A 94 -11.36 3.34 0.40
CA SER A 94 -12.59 3.43 1.20
C SER A 94 -13.82 3.85 0.37
N LEU A 95 -13.63 4.40 -0.83
CA LEU A 95 -14.73 4.67 -1.77
C LEU A 95 -15.49 3.39 -2.18
N MET A 96 -14.90 2.22 -2.00
CA MET A 96 -15.57 0.94 -2.26
C MET A 96 -16.57 0.56 -1.18
N GLU A 97 -16.38 1.05 0.03
CA GLU A 97 -17.20 0.75 1.21
C GLU A 97 -18.32 1.78 1.39
N MET A 98 -18.09 3.02 0.98
CA MET A 98 -19.01 4.15 1.15
C MET A 98 -20.43 3.93 0.57
N PRO A 99 -20.64 3.16 -0.52
CA PRO A 99 -21.99 2.86 -0.98
C PRO A 99 -22.81 1.98 -0.02
N TYR A 100 -22.15 1.33 0.94
CA TYR A 100 -22.76 0.37 1.84
C TYR A 100 -22.84 0.87 3.28
N VAL A 101 -21.82 1.61 3.73
CA VAL A 101 -21.69 2.01 5.13
C VAL A 101 -20.78 3.24 5.25
N GLU A 102 -21.02 4.07 6.25
CA GLU A 102 -20.13 5.16 6.58
C GLU A 102 -18.78 4.60 7.06
N ASN A 103 -17.68 5.09 6.48
CA ASN A 103 -16.33 4.69 6.86
C ASN A 103 -15.70 5.77 7.73
N VAL A 104 -15.33 5.43 8.94
CA VAL A 104 -14.67 6.32 9.89
C VAL A 104 -13.35 5.74 10.37
N SER A 105 -12.38 6.61 10.61
CA SER A 105 -11.14 6.23 11.26
C SER A 105 -10.81 7.22 12.39
N PRO A 106 -10.64 6.76 13.63
CA PRO A 106 -10.24 7.63 14.72
C PRO A 106 -8.86 8.27 14.50
N PHE A 107 -8.01 7.65 13.65
CA PHE A 107 -6.70 8.19 13.28
C PHE A 107 -6.76 9.34 12.27
N MET A 108 -7.93 9.64 11.74
CA MET A 108 -8.19 10.79 10.86
C MET A 108 -8.79 11.98 11.64
N ASP A 109 -8.96 11.84 12.94
CA ASP A 109 -9.31 12.94 13.81
C ASP A 109 -8.23 14.03 13.76
N TRP A 110 -8.67 15.27 13.54
CA TRP A 110 -7.77 16.40 13.31
C TRP A 110 -6.86 16.66 14.51
N ASP A 111 -7.41 16.64 15.72
CA ASP A 111 -6.63 16.93 16.91
C ASP A 111 -5.61 15.83 17.18
N LEU A 112 -6.00 14.58 17.01
CA LEU A 112 -5.09 13.44 17.12
C LEU A 112 -3.95 13.53 16.10
N MET A 113 -4.25 13.80 14.84
CA MET A 113 -3.25 13.96 13.79
C MET A 113 -2.29 15.11 14.10
N HIS A 114 -2.83 16.26 14.49
CA HIS A 114 -2.04 17.44 14.79
C HIS A 114 -1.11 17.20 16.00
N GLN A 115 -1.61 16.55 17.07
CA GLN A 115 -0.76 16.20 18.22
C GLN A 115 0.30 15.16 17.85
N THR A 116 -0.04 14.19 17.02
CA THR A 116 0.91 13.16 16.62
C THR A 116 2.04 13.73 15.75
N LEU A 117 1.72 14.65 14.83
CA LEU A 117 2.73 15.30 13.99
C LEU A 117 3.69 16.22 14.76
N LYS A 118 3.29 16.71 15.95
CA LYS A 118 4.19 17.43 16.86
C LYS A 118 5.22 16.54 17.55
N VAL A 119 4.97 15.23 17.63
CA VAL A 119 5.92 14.30 18.23
C VAL A 119 7.14 14.15 17.33
N PRO A 120 8.37 14.35 17.83
CA PRO A 120 9.59 14.24 17.03
C PRO A 120 9.68 12.92 16.26
N LEU A 121 10.17 13.00 15.03
CA LEU A 121 10.22 11.88 14.08
C LEU A 121 10.93 10.65 14.67
N HIS A 122 12.07 10.83 15.34
CA HIS A 122 12.85 9.72 15.93
C HIS A 122 12.11 8.96 17.03
N ILE A 123 11.11 9.61 17.67
CA ILE A 123 10.26 8.96 18.69
C ILE A 123 9.18 8.12 18.00
N ARG A 124 8.66 8.56 16.85
CA ARG A 124 7.61 7.86 16.09
C ARG A 124 8.16 6.74 15.21
N GLN A 125 9.34 6.92 14.60
CA GLN A 125 9.96 5.93 13.73
C GLN A 125 10.14 4.58 14.41
N ASN A 126 10.13 3.51 13.63
CA ASN A 126 10.33 2.13 14.07
C ASN A 126 9.35 1.67 15.16
N TYR A 127 8.16 2.28 15.19
CA TYR A 127 7.12 1.99 16.19
C TYR A 127 7.54 2.28 17.64
N ASN A 128 8.51 3.16 17.87
CA ASN A 128 9.05 3.40 19.20
C ASN A 128 7.98 3.90 20.19
N ILE A 129 7.18 4.89 19.76
CA ILE A 129 6.10 5.42 20.58
C ILE A 129 5.03 4.34 20.85
N TYR A 130 4.68 3.56 19.83
CA TYR A 130 3.70 2.48 19.93
C TYR A 130 4.17 1.38 20.90
N LYS A 131 5.42 0.93 20.77
CA LYS A 131 6.02 -0.06 21.69
C LYS A 131 6.00 0.44 23.13
N LYS A 132 6.41 1.69 23.35
CA LYS A 132 6.40 2.31 24.70
C LYS A 132 4.98 2.39 25.27
N TRP A 133 4.03 2.81 24.45
CA TRP A 133 2.62 2.91 24.86
C TRP A 133 2.04 1.55 25.26
N ILE A 134 2.26 0.50 24.47
CA ILE A 134 1.81 -0.86 24.80
C ILE A 134 2.46 -1.35 26.09
N LEU A 135 3.76 -1.15 26.28
CA LEU A 135 4.47 -1.59 27.47
C LEU A 135 3.97 -0.89 28.74
N GLN A 136 3.61 0.39 28.64
CA GLN A 136 3.15 1.19 29.77
C GLN A 136 1.68 0.99 30.10
N LYS A 137 0.83 0.94 29.07
CA LYS A 137 -0.63 0.95 29.26
C LYS A 137 -1.25 -0.44 29.17
N TYR A 138 -0.64 -1.35 28.39
CA TYR A 138 -1.16 -2.67 28.12
C TYR A 138 -0.08 -3.77 28.27
N PRO A 139 0.59 -3.88 29.43
CA PRO A 139 1.71 -4.82 29.61
C PRO A 139 1.32 -6.29 29.37
N GLN A 140 0.05 -6.62 29.53
CA GLN A 140 -0.45 -7.96 29.22
C GLN A 140 -0.44 -8.22 27.71
N ALA A 141 -0.75 -7.21 26.88
CA ALA A 141 -0.68 -7.33 25.43
C ALA A 141 0.76 -7.54 24.92
N ALA A 142 1.75 -6.99 25.63
CA ALA A 142 3.16 -7.16 25.31
C ALA A 142 3.67 -8.62 25.46
N LYS A 143 2.91 -9.50 26.10
CA LYS A 143 3.23 -10.94 26.26
C LYS A 143 2.95 -11.75 24.99
N TYR A 144 2.11 -11.22 24.10
CA TYR A 144 1.78 -11.87 22.82
C TYR A 144 2.79 -11.51 21.75
N GLU A 145 2.91 -12.40 20.77
CA GLU A 145 3.73 -12.12 19.60
C GLU A 145 3.09 -11.03 18.75
N TRP A 146 3.90 -10.08 18.33
CA TRP A 146 3.52 -9.09 17.35
C TRP A 146 3.82 -9.63 15.95
N GLU A 147 2.79 -9.75 15.13
CA GLU A 147 2.85 -10.34 13.79
C GLU A 147 4.00 -9.77 12.95
N LYS A 148 4.18 -8.45 12.94
CA LYS A 148 5.24 -7.78 12.17
C LYS A 148 6.66 -8.21 12.58
N MET A 149 6.86 -8.56 13.84
CA MET A 149 8.16 -9.01 14.35
C MET A 149 8.29 -10.54 14.37
N GLY A 150 7.17 -11.27 14.30
CA GLY A 150 7.13 -12.71 14.58
C GLY A 150 7.69 -13.04 15.98
N ALA A 151 7.58 -12.09 16.92
CA ALA A 151 8.12 -12.17 18.26
C ALA A 151 7.43 -11.15 19.18
N LYS A 152 7.64 -11.27 20.50
CA LYS A 152 7.13 -10.27 21.45
C LYS A 152 7.81 -8.92 21.22
N ILE A 153 7.10 -7.83 21.51
CA ILE A 153 7.65 -6.46 21.36
C ILE A 153 8.86 -6.18 22.26
N THR A 154 9.06 -7.00 23.30
CA THR A 154 10.22 -6.97 24.20
C THR A 154 11.42 -7.75 23.69
N THR A 155 11.26 -8.52 22.60
CA THR A 155 12.35 -9.32 22.04
C THR A 155 13.45 -8.41 21.52
N PRO A 156 14.73 -8.63 21.88
CA PRO A 156 15.85 -7.84 21.39
C PRO A 156 15.92 -7.85 19.87
N THR A 157 16.19 -6.66 19.30
CA THR A 157 16.40 -6.48 17.88
C THR A 157 17.83 -6.01 17.63
N PHE A 158 18.37 -6.38 16.49
CA PHE A 158 19.72 -6.00 16.08
C PHE A 158 19.65 -5.24 14.76
N LYS A 159 20.38 -4.13 14.70
CA LYS A 159 20.47 -3.31 13.50
C LYS A 159 21.63 -3.79 12.63
N PHE A 160 21.31 -4.24 11.43
CA PHE A 160 22.29 -4.61 10.44
C PHE A 160 21.88 -4.07 9.06
N MET A 161 22.82 -3.51 8.31
CA MET A 161 22.57 -2.87 7.01
C MET A 161 21.36 -1.91 7.00
N GLY A 162 21.25 -1.08 8.05
CA GLY A 162 20.17 -0.08 8.17
C GLY A 162 18.80 -0.64 8.57
N ARG A 163 18.66 -1.96 8.74
CA ARG A 163 17.40 -2.63 9.12
C ARG A 163 17.51 -3.24 10.51
N GLU A 164 16.51 -2.97 11.34
CA GLU A 164 16.39 -3.52 12.68
C GLU A 164 15.47 -4.75 12.68
N ARG A 165 15.97 -5.90 13.15
CA ARG A 165 15.27 -7.18 13.12
C ARG A 165 15.64 -8.05 14.30
N THR A 166 14.79 -9.02 14.63
CA THR A 166 15.12 -10.09 15.59
C THR A 166 16.15 -11.07 14.97
N VAL A 167 16.84 -11.84 15.82
CA VAL A 167 17.75 -12.91 15.37
C VAL A 167 17.01 -13.90 14.46
N LYS A 168 15.79 -14.30 14.84
CA LYS A 168 14.94 -15.19 14.04
C LYS A 168 14.72 -14.66 12.63
N GLN A 169 14.33 -13.39 12.51
CA GLN A 169 14.11 -12.75 11.20
C GLN A 169 15.39 -12.69 10.35
N TRP A 170 16.55 -12.47 10.97
CA TRP A 170 17.84 -12.49 10.25
C TRP A 170 18.17 -13.89 9.74
N ILE A 171 17.95 -14.91 10.55
CA ILE A 171 18.12 -16.30 10.15
C ILE A 171 17.19 -16.65 8.99
N GLU A 172 15.91 -16.29 9.08
CA GLU A 172 14.92 -16.54 8.02
C GLU A 172 15.31 -15.88 6.69
N ILE A 173 15.88 -14.66 6.73
CA ILE A 173 16.39 -13.99 5.54
C ILE A 173 17.59 -14.71 4.97
N LEU A 174 18.52 -15.15 5.80
CA LEU A 174 19.66 -15.94 5.34
C LEU A 174 19.20 -17.24 4.66
N TRP A 175 18.33 -17.98 5.32
CA TRP A 175 17.75 -19.20 4.76
C TRP A 175 17.00 -18.96 3.46
N SER A 176 16.25 -17.85 3.37
CA SER A 176 15.53 -17.52 2.15
C SER A 176 16.44 -17.20 0.97
N ARG A 177 17.65 -16.69 1.24
CA ARG A 177 18.65 -16.40 0.20
C ARG A 177 19.42 -17.64 -0.26
N ILE A 178 19.63 -18.59 0.63
CA ILE A 178 20.40 -19.81 0.35
C ILE A 178 19.51 -20.91 -0.23
N GLY A 179 18.23 -20.96 0.17
CA GLY A 179 17.40 -22.16 0.03
C GLY A 179 16.23 -22.08 -0.95
N SER A 180 15.97 -20.97 -1.66
CA SER A 180 14.82 -20.97 -2.56
C SER A 180 14.84 -19.91 -3.66
N PRO A 181 15.19 -20.30 -4.89
CA PRO A 181 14.78 -19.54 -6.09
C PRO A 181 13.26 -19.49 -6.29
N LEU A 182 12.48 -20.22 -5.48
CA LEU A 182 11.03 -20.43 -5.62
C LEU A 182 10.14 -19.42 -4.88
N ARG A 183 10.68 -18.43 -4.17
CA ARG A 183 9.93 -17.36 -3.52
C ARG A 183 9.90 -16.08 -4.38
N GLY A 184 9.67 -16.21 -5.68
CA GLY A 184 9.38 -15.07 -6.53
C GLY A 184 8.04 -14.43 -6.18
N LEU A 185 7.81 -13.20 -6.66
CA LEU A 185 6.53 -12.47 -6.53
C LEU A 185 5.32 -13.28 -7.03
N ASP A 186 5.55 -14.30 -7.85
CA ASP A 186 4.54 -15.16 -8.45
C ASP A 186 4.31 -16.49 -7.72
N SER A 187 4.90 -16.66 -6.53
CA SER A 187 4.67 -17.85 -5.72
C SER A 187 3.26 -17.89 -5.16
N LYS A 188 2.60 -19.07 -5.22
CA LYS A 188 1.28 -19.32 -4.61
C LYS A 188 1.22 -19.00 -3.10
N ASN A 189 2.37 -18.98 -2.44
CA ASN A 189 2.48 -18.73 -1.00
C ASN A 189 2.58 -17.24 -0.65
N ASN A 190 2.56 -16.35 -1.64
CA ASN A 190 2.46 -14.91 -1.39
C ASN A 190 1.04 -14.56 -0.95
N MET A 191 0.92 -13.51 -0.14
CA MET A 191 -0.38 -12.99 0.30
C MET A 191 -1.27 -12.60 -0.90
N ASN A 192 -0.67 -12.12 -1.99
CA ASN A 192 -1.33 -11.80 -3.25
C ASN A 192 -0.57 -12.41 -4.42
N PRO A 193 -0.78 -13.69 -4.71
CA PRO A 193 -0.05 -14.39 -5.74
C PRO A 193 -0.62 -14.09 -7.14
N ILE A 194 -0.60 -12.82 -7.55
CA ILE A 194 -1.20 -12.35 -8.80
C ILE A 194 -0.61 -13.09 -10.01
N GLY A 195 0.71 -13.22 -10.07
CA GLY A 195 1.36 -13.93 -11.17
C GLY A 195 1.00 -15.41 -11.21
N TYR A 196 0.85 -16.05 -10.04
CA TYR A 196 0.37 -17.42 -9.96
C TYR A 196 -1.05 -17.54 -10.54
N TYR A 197 -1.96 -16.62 -10.21
CA TYR A 197 -3.32 -16.63 -10.76
C TYR A 197 -3.31 -16.32 -12.25
N LEU A 198 -2.61 -15.28 -12.70
CA LEU A 198 -2.52 -14.91 -14.11
C LEU A 198 -1.94 -16.04 -14.98
N SER A 199 -1.08 -16.90 -14.45
CA SER A 199 -0.49 -18.01 -15.19
C SER A 199 -1.37 -19.27 -15.25
N ARG A 200 -2.39 -19.40 -14.42
CA ARG A 200 -3.15 -20.65 -14.25
C ARG A 200 -4.66 -20.53 -14.38
N ASP A 201 -5.21 -19.35 -14.11
CA ASP A 201 -6.64 -19.11 -14.18
C ASP A 201 -7.02 -18.65 -15.59
N MET A 202 -7.63 -19.53 -16.36
CA MET A 202 -8.05 -19.26 -17.74
C MET A 202 -9.14 -18.18 -17.81
N GLN A 203 -10.02 -18.10 -16.80
CA GLN A 203 -11.07 -17.08 -16.78
C GLN A 203 -10.44 -15.70 -16.54
N LEU A 204 -9.48 -15.63 -15.63
CA LEU A 204 -8.74 -14.40 -15.37
C LEU A 204 -7.92 -13.96 -16.59
N GLN A 205 -7.28 -14.90 -17.31
CA GLN A 205 -6.56 -14.61 -18.55
C GLN A 205 -7.51 -14.11 -19.65
N SER A 206 -8.67 -14.73 -19.81
CA SER A 206 -9.68 -14.26 -20.77
C SER A 206 -10.14 -12.86 -20.43
N TYR A 207 -10.51 -12.62 -19.17
CA TYR A 207 -10.91 -11.29 -18.71
C TYR A 207 -9.82 -10.24 -18.94
N PHE A 208 -8.57 -10.59 -18.67
CA PHE A 208 -7.44 -9.72 -18.90
C PHE A 208 -7.31 -9.33 -20.40
N ASN A 209 -7.40 -10.31 -21.29
CA ASN A 209 -7.34 -10.10 -22.72
C ASN A 209 -8.54 -9.26 -23.24
N ASP A 210 -9.73 -9.54 -22.74
CA ASP A 210 -10.95 -8.80 -23.10
C ASP A 210 -10.86 -7.31 -22.71
N ILE A 211 -10.27 -7.03 -21.56
CA ILE A 211 -10.03 -5.63 -21.17
C ILE A 211 -8.98 -4.99 -22.05
N LEU A 212 -7.88 -5.68 -22.35
CA LEU A 212 -6.78 -5.13 -23.17
C LEU A 212 -7.21 -4.73 -24.57
N GLN A 213 -8.24 -5.35 -25.15
CA GLN A 213 -8.78 -4.94 -26.46
C GLN A 213 -9.18 -3.46 -26.50
N TYR A 214 -9.61 -2.90 -25.36
CA TYR A 214 -9.95 -1.48 -25.26
C TYR A 214 -8.72 -0.56 -25.22
N CYS A 215 -7.50 -1.09 -25.17
CA CYS A 215 -6.28 -0.27 -25.20
C CYS A 215 -6.21 0.57 -26.48
N ALA A 216 -6.69 0.04 -27.59
CA ALA A 216 -6.75 0.75 -28.87
C ALA A 216 -7.62 2.02 -28.83
N SER A 217 -8.57 2.13 -27.90
CA SER A 217 -9.41 3.32 -27.73
C SER A 217 -8.74 4.47 -26.98
N ILE A 218 -7.56 4.27 -26.44
CA ILE A 218 -6.79 5.32 -25.78
C ILE A 218 -6.22 6.25 -26.86
N GLU A 219 -6.72 7.48 -26.93
CA GLU A 219 -6.30 8.47 -27.94
C GLU A 219 -4.86 8.95 -27.70
N ASN A 220 -4.46 9.10 -26.43
CA ASN A 220 -3.10 9.46 -26.09
C ASN A 220 -2.13 8.33 -26.43
N VAL A 221 -1.37 8.51 -27.52
CA VAL A 221 -0.45 7.50 -28.06
C VAL A 221 0.63 7.10 -27.05
N GLU A 222 1.13 8.05 -26.28
CA GLU A 222 2.17 7.79 -25.29
C GLU A 222 1.65 6.91 -24.15
N LEU A 223 0.46 7.22 -23.63
CA LEU A 223 -0.21 6.41 -22.61
C LEU A 223 -0.53 5.02 -23.14
N ARG A 224 -1.06 4.93 -24.35
CA ARG A 224 -1.36 3.64 -25.01
C ARG A 224 -0.11 2.76 -25.10
N ASN A 225 0.98 3.30 -25.63
CA ASN A 225 2.24 2.56 -25.75
C ASN A 225 2.79 2.11 -24.39
N ALA A 226 2.68 2.95 -23.36
CA ALA A 226 3.09 2.61 -22.00
C ALA A 226 2.24 1.47 -21.42
N VAL A 227 0.93 1.51 -21.63
CA VAL A 227 0.01 0.47 -21.19
C VAL A 227 0.29 -0.86 -21.90
N GLU A 228 0.47 -0.84 -23.22
CA GLU A 228 0.80 -2.03 -24.00
C GLU A 228 2.13 -2.65 -23.57
N ASP A 229 3.13 -1.83 -23.34
CA ASP A 229 4.43 -2.29 -22.86
C ASP A 229 4.33 -2.93 -21.46
N LEU A 230 3.64 -2.31 -20.50
CA LEU A 230 3.43 -2.89 -19.19
C LEU A 230 2.60 -4.17 -19.23
N ALA A 231 1.59 -4.24 -20.09
CA ALA A 231 0.77 -5.44 -20.26
C ALA A 231 1.57 -6.61 -20.85
N LYS A 232 2.46 -6.35 -21.79
CA LYS A 232 3.27 -7.36 -22.48
C LYS A 232 4.51 -7.75 -21.68
N ASN A 233 5.31 -6.78 -21.29
CA ASN A 233 6.66 -6.96 -20.79
C ASN A 233 6.79 -6.73 -19.27
N GLY A 234 5.74 -6.22 -18.61
CA GLY A 234 5.77 -5.90 -17.20
C GLY A 234 5.74 -7.12 -16.28
N THR A 235 6.10 -6.87 -15.02
CA THR A 235 5.86 -7.81 -13.92
C THR A 235 4.36 -8.05 -13.74
N SER A 236 3.97 -9.07 -12.99
CA SER A 236 2.55 -9.36 -12.73
C SER A 236 1.80 -8.18 -12.11
N LEU A 237 2.47 -7.40 -11.26
CA LEU A 237 1.89 -6.17 -10.68
C LEU A 237 1.74 -5.06 -11.73
N GLU A 238 2.73 -4.85 -12.59
CA GLU A 238 2.67 -3.88 -13.68
C GLU A 238 1.58 -4.22 -14.69
N LYS A 239 1.40 -5.51 -14.98
CA LYS A 239 0.27 -5.98 -15.81
C LYS A 239 -1.08 -5.61 -15.18
N THR A 240 -1.24 -5.74 -13.88
CA THR A 240 -2.49 -5.31 -13.21
C THR A 240 -2.69 -3.79 -13.25
N GLN A 241 -1.63 -3.00 -13.21
CA GLN A 241 -1.73 -1.55 -13.40
C GLN A 241 -2.20 -1.21 -14.82
N ALA A 242 -1.60 -1.83 -15.85
CA ALA A 242 -2.03 -1.64 -17.24
C ALA A 242 -3.53 -1.93 -17.41
N ILE A 243 -4.00 -3.08 -16.92
CA ILE A 243 -5.43 -3.44 -16.96
C ILE A 243 -6.30 -2.44 -16.22
N THR A 244 -5.85 -1.92 -15.08
CA THR A 244 -6.61 -0.95 -14.30
C THR A 244 -6.84 0.34 -15.09
N VAL A 245 -5.82 0.82 -15.80
CA VAL A 245 -5.93 2.00 -16.68
C VAL A 245 -6.93 1.74 -17.81
N VAL A 246 -6.80 0.63 -18.52
CA VAL A 246 -7.70 0.29 -19.64
C VAL A 246 -9.15 0.10 -19.14
N ALA A 247 -9.33 -0.56 -18.00
CA ALA A 247 -10.64 -0.73 -17.39
C ALA A 247 -11.27 0.61 -16.98
N ALA A 248 -10.47 1.57 -16.52
CA ALA A 248 -10.93 2.92 -16.21
C ALA A 248 -11.36 3.66 -17.50
N VAL A 249 -10.54 3.62 -18.54
CA VAL A 249 -10.86 4.20 -19.86
C VAL A 249 -12.20 3.65 -20.36
N LYS A 250 -12.37 2.32 -20.35
CA LYS A 250 -13.62 1.66 -20.75
C LYS A 250 -14.81 2.10 -19.89
N LYS A 251 -14.66 2.04 -18.56
CA LYS A 251 -15.75 2.31 -17.60
C LYS A 251 -16.22 3.75 -17.66
N PHE A 252 -15.31 4.69 -17.74
CA PHE A 252 -15.60 6.13 -17.70
C PHE A 252 -15.71 6.75 -19.10
N LYS A 253 -15.61 5.94 -20.17
CA LYS A 253 -15.65 6.39 -21.56
C LYS A 253 -14.63 7.51 -21.83
N LEU A 254 -13.44 7.38 -21.25
CA LEU A 254 -12.33 8.30 -21.48
C LEU A 254 -11.77 8.05 -22.89
N LYS A 255 -11.12 9.07 -23.45
CA LYS A 255 -10.52 9.01 -24.80
C LYS A 255 -8.99 9.09 -24.76
#